data_09947083233ad301e78b7d3e6bd55f1c
#
_entry.id   09947083233ad301e78b7d3e6bd55f1c
#
_cell.length_a   1.000
_cell.length_b   1.000
_cell.length_c   1.000
_cell.angle_alpha   90.00
_cell.angle_beta   90.00
_cell.angle_gamma   90.00
#
_symmetry.space_group_name_H-M   'P 1'
#
loop_
_entity.id
_entity.type
_entity.pdbx_description
1 polymer ?
#
loop_
_entity_poly.entity_id
_entity_poly.type
_entity_poly.pdbx_seq_one_letter_code
_entity_poly.pdbx_strand_id
1 'polypeptide(L)'
;TGDKAIGNDILGNGASASKTVRSEALETETSLPNFRQGDAIILYERNRDTDNVTNKMVFKGNIEYLTENEIGIRLRATQQNPSVLPAESLYAIEHDTMDTTFRSMYQGLYIYLSARKERRDLLLSQRPPRFDESLDPMISRSEDDFTRIALKAKAAQDYFLLIGPPGTGKTSCALKKMVETFHADKDAQILLLSYTNRAVDEICKSLASIAPAVDFIRVGSELSCDEAYRGHLIENELSSCNRRSEVYERIRNCRIIVGTVAAISGKPELFRLKHFDVAIIDEATQILEPQLLGILCARGEDGKDAIDKFVLIGDHKQLPAVVQQNTEQSAIYDESLLSIGLTNLKDSLFERLYRNCTATVHRSYDMLCRQGRMHPEVALFANRAFYGGRLIPVGLPHQIESSDTICRLAFYPSVPEKAGTSAKINYSEARIVADLAARIYEDHRTDFDESRTLGIITPYRSQIALIKKEIESLGIPALNRILVDTVERFQGSERDVIIYSFCVNYPYQLKFLSNLTEEEGVLIDRKLNVALTRARKQMFITGVPELLERNPLYKSLLKLIESF
;
A
#
# COMPACT_ATOMS: atom_id res chain seq x y z
N THR A 1 13.20 18.10 -17.04
CA THR A 1 14.29 18.92 -16.49
C THR A 1 13.82 20.37 -16.47
N GLY A 2 13.30 20.85 -15.35
CA GLY A 2 12.93 22.24 -15.17
C GLY A 2 13.92 22.89 -14.20
N ASP A 3 14.60 23.93 -14.65
CA ASP A 3 15.52 24.73 -13.84
C ASP A 3 14.71 25.62 -12.88
N LYS A 4 15.08 25.66 -11.61
CA LYS A 4 14.37 26.44 -10.57
C LYS A 4 15.31 27.21 -9.67
N ALA A 5 15.04 28.50 -9.45
CA ALA A 5 15.82 29.42 -8.61
C ALA A 5 15.34 29.44 -7.13
N ILE A 6 16.27 29.60 -6.18
CA ILE A 6 16.00 29.55 -4.73
C ILE A 6 15.96 30.96 -4.14
N GLY A 7 14.91 31.31 -3.43
CA GLY A 7 14.79 32.52 -2.61
C GLY A 7 15.03 32.21 -1.11
N ASN A 8 15.75 33.10 -0.40
CA ASN A 8 16.04 32.93 1.03
C ASN A 8 15.01 33.63 1.90
N ASP A 9 14.35 32.87 2.79
CA ASP A 9 13.80 33.40 4.03
C ASP A 9 14.43 32.64 5.21
N ILE A 10 15.27 33.34 5.97
CA ILE A 10 15.88 32.82 7.18
C ILE A 10 15.07 33.32 8.37
N LEU A 11 14.28 32.49 8.96
CA LEU A 11 13.72 32.73 10.29
C LEU A 11 14.52 31.91 11.31
N GLY A 12 15.06 32.62 12.27
CA GLY A 12 15.98 32.09 13.25
C GLY A 12 15.34 31.23 14.33
N ASN A 13 16.18 30.37 14.86
CA ASN A 13 16.09 29.50 16.04
C ASN A 13 15.39 28.15 15.88
N GLY A 14 16.22 27.13 15.78
CA GLY A 14 15.90 25.73 16.05
C GLY A 14 16.00 24.80 14.85
N ALA A 15 17.18 24.36 14.55
CA ALA A 15 17.59 23.06 13.97
C ALA A 15 16.82 22.41 12.80
N SER A 16 16.09 23.11 11.96
CA SER A 16 15.71 22.59 10.63
C SER A 16 15.77 23.68 9.58
N ALA A 17 16.76 23.61 8.70
CA ALA A 17 16.82 24.52 7.55
C ALA A 17 15.83 24.02 6.47
N SER A 18 14.61 24.55 6.45
CA SER A 18 13.73 24.45 5.29
C SER A 18 14.08 25.57 4.29
N LYS A 19 14.38 25.21 3.05
CA LYS A 19 14.56 26.17 1.95
C LYS A 19 13.45 25.99 0.93
N THR A 20 12.86 27.12 0.52
CA THR A 20 11.81 27.20 -0.49
C THR A 20 12.41 27.51 -1.86
N VAL A 21 12.05 26.76 -2.88
CA VAL A 21 12.52 26.93 -4.26
C VAL A 21 11.37 27.48 -5.10
N ARG A 22 11.57 28.64 -5.76
CA ARG A 22 10.59 29.26 -6.67
C ARG A 22 10.88 28.90 -8.13
N SER A 23 9.83 28.63 -8.92
CA SER A 23 9.94 28.34 -10.36
C SER A 23 9.60 29.57 -11.20
N GLU A 24 10.43 29.90 -12.16
CA GLU A 24 10.02 30.74 -13.28
C GLU A 24 9.40 29.85 -14.36
N ALA A 25 8.12 30.04 -14.66
CA ALA A 25 7.39 29.29 -15.66
C ALA A 25 7.77 29.79 -17.07
N LEU A 26 8.43 28.94 -17.84
CA LEU A 26 8.37 29.02 -19.29
C LEU A 26 7.04 28.42 -19.74
N GLU A 27 6.22 29.25 -20.40
CA GLU A 27 4.95 28.86 -21.03
C GLU A 27 5.19 27.82 -22.11
N THR A 28 5.24 26.52 -21.77
CA THR A 28 4.95 25.41 -22.68
C THR A 28 4.81 24.12 -21.87
N GLU A 29 3.61 23.54 -21.95
CA GLU A 29 3.21 22.23 -21.43
C GLU A 29 3.10 22.12 -19.90
N THR A 30 1.86 22.12 -19.41
CA THR A 30 1.46 21.79 -18.03
C THR A 30 1.78 20.34 -17.68
N SER A 31 3.04 20.00 -17.48
CA SER A 31 3.41 18.73 -16.86
C SER A 31 3.58 18.95 -15.37
N LEU A 32 2.71 18.36 -14.56
CA LEU A 32 2.95 18.29 -13.11
C LEU A 32 4.34 17.69 -12.86
N PRO A 33 5.13 18.27 -11.95
CA PRO A 33 6.43 17.72 -11.60
C PRO A 33 6.29 16.27 -11.14
N ASN A 34 7.24 15.44 -11.53
CA ASN A 34 7.24 14.01 -11.20
C ASN A 34 7.58 13.73 -9.71
N PHE A 35 7.34 14.71 -8.83
CA PHE A 35 7.65 14.64 -7.41
C PHE A 35 6.40 14.78 -6.56
N ARG A 36 6.45 14.25 -5.34
CA ARG A 36 5.37 14.29 -4.35
C ARG A 36 5.92 14.60 -2.97
N GLN A 37 5.07 15.10 -2.09
CA GLN A 37 5.36 15.19 -0.66
C GLN A 37 5.76 13.81 -0.10
N GLY A 38 6.85 13.77 0.64
CA GLY A 38 7.44 12.56 1.21
C GLY A 38 8.45 11.85 0.30
N ASP A 39 8.54 12.19 -0.99
CA ASP A 39 9.52 11.58 -1.88
C ASP A 39 10.95 11.84 -1.41
N ALA A 40 11.77 10.80 -1.46
CA ALA A 40 13.20 10.91 -1.23
C ALA A 40 13.90 11.48 -2.46
N ILE A 41 14.70 12.50 -2.26
CA ILE A 41 15.37 13.22 -3.34
C ILE A 41 16.85 13.44 -3.09
N ILE A 42 17.57 13.63 -4.19
CA ILE A 42 18.92 14.16 -4.24
C ILE A 42 18.84 15.58 -4.77
N LEU A 43 19.39 16.53 -4.02
CA LEU A 43 19.52 17.94 -4.37
C LEU A 43 20.97 18.22 -4.71
N TYR A 44 21.24 18.89 -5.83
CA TYR A 44 22.58 19.33 -6.20
C TYR A 44 22.54 20.63 -7.00
N GLU A 45 23.66 21.37 -6.97
CA GLU A 45 23.82 22.61 -7.73
C GLU A 45 23.94 22.31 -9.23
N ARG A 46 23.14 23.00 -10.06
CA ARG A 46 23.15 22.86 -11.52
C ARG A 46 23.13 24.21 -12.20
N ASN A 47 24.30 24.78 -12.31
CA ASN A 47 24.50 26.08 -13.00
C ASN A 47 24.85 25.90 -14.48
N ARG A 48 25.25 24.68 -14.90
CA ARG A 48 25.61 24.33 -16.27
C ARG A 48 24.91 23.03 -16.68
N ASP A 49 24.62 22.84 -17.96
CA ASP A 49 24.01 21.62 -18.49
C ASP A 49 24.84 20.35 -18.25
N THR A 50 26.16 20.51 -18.07
CA THR A 50 27.07 19.40 -17.75
C THR A 50 27.05 19.00 -16.27
N ASP A 51 26.43 19.81 -15.40
CA ASP A 51 26.37 19.53 -13.97
C ASP A 51 25.36 18.41 -13.67
N ASN A 52 25.77 17.43 -12.90
CA ASN A 52 24.98 16.24 -12.58
C ASN A 52 25.39 15.64 -11.22
N VAL A 53 24.69 14.62 -10.77
CA VAL A 53 24.90 13.93 -9.48
C VAL A 53 26.30 13.32 -9.31
N THR A 54 27.06 13.11 -10.37
CA THR A 54 28.38 12.48 -10.30
C THR A 54 29.52 13.50 -10.18
N ASN A 55 29.28 14.77 -10.52
CA ASN A 55 30.31 15.83 -10.51
C ASN A 55 30.02 17.02 -9.59
N LYS A 56 28.89 16.97 -8.85
CA LYS A 56 28.50 18.00 -7.87
C LYS A 56 28.33 17.41 -6.48
N MET A 57 28.45 18.27 -5.46
CA MET A 57 28.07 17.89 -4.11
C MET A 57 26.56 17.60 -4.05
N VAL A 58 26.20 16.44 -3.52
CA VAL A 58 24.83 15.99 -3.42
C VAL A 58 24.32 16.06 -1.99
N PHE A 59 23.08 16.50 -1.83
CA PHE A 59 22.36 16.54 -0.56
C PHE A 59 21.15 15.65 -0.65
N LYS A 60 21.04 14.70 0.27
CA LYS A 60 19.86 13.83 0.37
C LYS A 60 18.80 14.49 1.24
N GLY A 61 17.56 14.46 0.80
CA GLY A 61 16.43 15.05 1.49
C GLY A 61 15.11 14.35 1.20
N ASN A 62 14.07 14.85 1.83
CA ASN A 62 12.69 14.47 1.52
C ASN A 62 11.88 15.72 1.19
N ILE A 63 10.93 15.61 0.28
CA ILE A 63 10.01 16.69 -0.04
C ILE A 63 9.03 16.85 1.12
N GLU A 64 9.03 18.03 1.73
CA GLU A 64 8.16 18.38 2.85
C GLU A 64 6.81 18.91 2.36
N TYR A 65 6.84 19.76 1.34
CA TYR A 65 5.65 20.21 0.61
C TYR A 65 6.00 20.51 -0.84
N LEU A 66 4.98 20.47 -1.69
CA LEU A 66 5.08 20.77 -3.12
C LEU A 66 3.83 21.53 -3.56
N THR A 67 4.03 22.74 -4.10
CA THR A 67 2.99 23.56 -4.73
C THR A 67 3.35 23.76 -6.20
N GLU A 68 2.54 24.51 -6.95
CA GLU A 68 2.86 24.85 -8.34
C GLU A 68 4.18 25.61 -8.51
N ASN A 69 4.49 26.48 -7.56
CA ASN A 69 5.64 27.39 -7.64
C ASN A 69 6.74 27.14 -6.61
N GLU A 70 6.51 26.28 -5.63
CA GLU A 70 7.41 26.08 -4.50
C GLU A 70 7.57 24.61 -4.14
N ILE A 71 8.77 24.24 -3.73
CA ILE A 71 9.09 22.93 -3.16
C ILE A 71 9.85 23.12 -1.85
N GLY A 72 9.31 22.59 -0.76
CA GLY A 72 10.00 22.49 0.52
C GLY A 72 10.77 21.19 0.62
N ILE A 73 12.06 21.27 0.95
CA ILE A 73 12.94 20.10 1.08
C ILE A 73 13.54 20.08 2.47
N ARG A 74 13.31 18.98 3.18
CA ARG A 74 13.99 18.70 4.46
C ARG A 74 15.22 17.84 4.18
N LEU A 75 16.41 18.40 4.43
CA LEU A 75 17.67 17.66 4.30
C LEU A 75 17.78 16.60 5.40
N ARG A 76 18.30 15.42 5.06
CA ARG A 76 18.55 14.33 6.04
C ARG A 76 19.73 14.61 6.95
N ALA A 77 20.75 15.33 6.44
CA ALA A 77 21.89 15.75 7.22
C ALA A 77 21.71 17.21 7.64
N THR A 78 21.90 17.49 8.93
CA THR A 78 21.89 18.86 9.46
C THR A 78 23.04 19.64 8.87
N GLN A 79 22.76 20.80 8.23
CA GLN A 79 23.74 21.71 7.71
C GLN A 79 23.75 22.97 8.55
N GLN A 80 24.91 23.28 9.19
CA GLN A 80 25.09 24.50 9.96
C GLN A 80 25.71 25.65 9.14
N ASN A 81 26.31 25.33 7.98
CA ASN A 81 26.90 26.31 7.10
C ASN A 81 25.95 26.67 5.94
N PRO A 82 25.35 27.87 5.95
CA PRO A 82 24.44 28.31 4.89
C PRO A 82 25.10 28.50 3.53
N SER A 83 26.44 28.70 3.50
CA SER A 83 27.17 28.86 2.23
C SER A 83 27.31 27.57 1.41
N VAL A 84 26.95 26.41 1.98
CA VAL A 84 26.99 25.13 1.28
C VAL A 84 25.85 25.01 0.23
N LEU A 85 24.78 25.80 0.41
CA LEU A 85 23.67 25.93 -0.54
C LEU A 85 23.45 27.43 -0.85
N PRO A 86 24.28 28.05 -1.72
CA PRO A 86 24.14 29.46 -2.06
C PRO A 86 22.76 29.81 -2.61
N ALA A 87 22.22 30.96 -2.20
CA ALA A 87 20.88 31.36 -2.61
C ALA A 87 20.78 31.70 -4.11
N GLU A 88 21.91 32.14 -4.68
CA GLU A 88 21.98 32.60 -6.07
C GLU A 88 22.20 31.45 -7.08
N SER A 89 22.46 30.25 -6.60
CA SER A 89 22.68 29.07 -7.46
C SER A 89 21.37 28.44 -7.92
N LEU A 90 21.41 27.89 -9.13
CA LEU A 90 20.36 27.00 -9.63
C LEU A 90 20.56 25.59 -9.08
N TYR A 91 19.47 24.92 -8.76
CA TYR A 91 19.50 23.58 -8.21
C TYR A 91 18.63 22.63 -9.03
N ALA A 92 19.10 21.40 -9.17
CA ALA A 92 18.32 20.29 -9.70
C ALA A 92 17.96 19.31 -8.57
N ILE A 93 16.81 18.68 -8.72
CA ILE A 93 16.37 17.58 -7.86
C ILE A 93 16.13 16.34 -8.71
N GLU A 94 16.60 15.21 -8.21
CA GLU A 94 16.34 13.88 -8.79
C GLU A 94 15.78 12.96 -7.72
N HIS A 95 15.04 11.92 -8.13
CA HIS A 95 14.62 10.88 -7.19
C HIS A 95 15.86 10.19 -6.61
N ASP A 96 15.96 10.13 -5.28
CA ASP A 96 16.93 9.26 -4.62
C ASP A 96 16.45 7.81 -4.77
N THR A 97 17.02 7.09 -5.74
CA THR A 97 16.84 5.64 -5.87
C THR A 97 17.59 4.98 -4.72
N MET A 98 16.90 4.89 -3.57
CA MET A 98 17.53 4.41 -2.35
C MET A 98 17.95 2.95 -2.47
N ASP A 99 19.24 2.71 -2.39
CA ASP A 99 19.86 1.40 -2.32
C ASP A 99 19.57 0.65 -0.99
N THR A 100 18.92 1.33 -0.04
CA THR A 100 18.58 0.76 1.27
C THR A 100 17.65 -0.44 1.18
N THR A 101 16.72 -0.47 0.20
CA THR A 101 15.81 -1.60 0.01
C THR A 101 16.57 -2.83 -0.45
N PHE A 102 17.46 -2.69 -1.43
CA PHE A 102 18.30 -3.80 -1.90
C PHE A 102 19.24 -4.29 -0.80
N ARG A 103 19.86 -3.37 -0.06
CA ARG A 103 20.70 -3.73 1.08
C ARG A 103 19.94 -4.54 2.12
N SER A 104 18.72 -4.15 2.46
CA SER A 104 17.89 -4.89 3.42
C SER A 104 17.52 -6.28 2.91
N MET A 105 17.26 -6.44 1.60
CA MET A 105 17.01 -7.73 0.97
C MET A 105 18.24 -8.66 1.02
N TYR A 106 19.43 -8.16 0.67
CA TYR A 106 20.68 -8.94 0.79
C TYR A 106 20.98 -9.33 2.24
N GLN A 107 20.77 -8.43 3.18
CA GLN A 107 20.88 -8.74 4.61
C GLN A 107 19.87 -9.80 5.04
N GLY A 108 18.62 -9.71 4.55
CA GLY A 108 17.58 -10.70 4.81
C GLY A 108 17.96 -12.09 4.32
N LEU A 109 18.50 -12.20 3.11
CA LEU A 109 19.01 -13.46 2.56
C LEU A 109 20.18 -14.00 3.37
N TYR A 110 21.12 -13.15 3.80
CA TYR A 110 22.25 -13.58 4.63
C TYR A 110 21.77 -14.11 5.99
N ILE A 111 20.85 -13.41 6.65
CA ILE A 111 20.25 -13.86 7.92
C ILE A 111 19.54 -15.21 7.72
N TYR A 112 18.78 -15.35 6.65
CA TYR A 112 18.11 -16.60 6.29
C TYR A 112 19.09 -17.76 6.09
N LEU A 113 20.20 -17.57 5.37
CA LEU A 113 21.23 -18.61 5.19
C LEU A 113 21.83 -19.07 6.52
N SER A 114 21.92 -18.16 7.49
CA SER A 114 22.43 -18.42 8.84
C SER A 114 21.37 -18.95 9.80
N ALA A 115 20.08 -18.97 9.41
CA ALA A 115 18.97 -19.38 10.27
C ALA A 115 19.03 -20.86 10.62
N ARG A 116 18.30 -21.26 11.67
CA ARG A 116 18.19 -22.67 12.07
C ARG A 116 17.57 -23.49 10.95
N LYS A 117 18.02 -24.74 10.82
CA LYS A 117 17.55 -25.63 9.75
C LYS A 117 16.01 -25.77 9.76
N GLU A 118 15.41 -25.94 10.93
CA GLU A 118 13.97 -26.10 11.08
C GLU A 118 13.19 -24.88 10.55
N ARG A 119 13.73 -23.66 10.75
CA ARG A 119 13.14 -22.43 10.24
C ARG A 119 13.29 -22.33 8.72
N ARG A 120 14.44 -22.70 8.18
CA ARG A 120 14.67 -22.73 6.73
C ARG A 120 13.78 -23.76 6.05
N ASP A 121 13.72 -24.98 6.58
CA ASP A 121 12.87 -26.06 6.04
C ASP A 121 11.39 -25.66 6.02
N LEU A 122 10.92 -24.95 7.07
CA LEU A 122 9.57 -24.40 7.13
C LEU A 122 9.33 -23.38 6.01
N LEU A 123 10.20 -22.37 5.91
CA LEU A 123 10.06 -21.30 4.93
C LEU A 123 10.20 -21.80 3.50
N LEU A 124 11.01 -22.84 3.25
CA LEU A 124 11.12 -23.51 1.93
C LEU A 124 10.02 -24.56 1.70
N SER A 125 9.05 -24.70 2.60
CA SER A 125 8.00 -25.73 2.52
C SER A 125 8.53 -27.18 2.42
N GLN A 126 9.74 -27.42 2.92
CA GLN A 126 10.37 -28.75 3.02
C GLN A 126 9.84 -29.53 4.23
N ARG A 127 9.12 -28.88 5.12
CA ARG A 127 8.26 -29.48 6.13
C ARG A 127 6.92 -28.76 6.19
N PRO A 128 5.81 -29.46 6.49
CA PRO A 128 4.53 -28.83 6.68
C PRO A 128 4.52 -27.98 7.97
N PRO A 129 3.71 -26.90 8.02
CA PRO A 129 3.46 -26.18 9.25
C PRO A 129 2.69 -27.05 10.24
N ARG A 130 2.95 -26.89 11.54
CA ARG A 130 2.28 -27.59 12.63
C ARG A 130 1.02 -26.87 13.05
N PHE A 131 0.07 -27.63 13.56
CA PHE A 131 -1.22 -27.12 14.02
C PHE A 131 -1.63 -27.80 15.34
N ASP A 132 -2.16 -27.03 16.29
CA ASP A 132 -2.64 -27.51 17.56
C ASP A 132 -4.14 -27.88 17.44
N GLU A 133 -4.40 -29.17 17.39
CA GLU A 133 -5.75 -29.71 17.26
C GLU A 133 -6.60 -29.57 18.55
N SER A 134 -5.98 -29.25 19.68
CA SER A 134 -6.69 -29.08 20.95
C SER A 134 -7.70 -27.92 20.91
N LEU A 135 -7.49 -26.96 20.01
CA LEU A 135 -8.37 -25.81 19.81
C LEU A 135 -9.55 -26.09 18.84
N ASP A 136 -9.59 -27.24 18.17
CA ASP A 136 -10.64 -27.58 17.20
C ASP A 136 -12.06 -27.48 17.76
N PRO A 137 -12.36 -27.92 19.00
CA PRO A 137 -13.69 -27.76 19.57
C PRO A 137 -14.12 -26.30 19.73
N MET A 138 -13.17 -25.40 20.01
CA MET A 138 -13.44 -23.96 20.14
C MET A 138 -13.63 -23.32 18.77
N ILE A 139 -12.80 -23.69 17.79
CA ILE A 139 -12.90 -23.23 16.41
C ILE A 139 -14.25 -23.61 15.82
N SER A 140 -14.68 -24.87 16.01
CA SER A 140 -15.93 -25.39 15.46
C SER A 140 -17.18 -24.79 16.09
N ARG A 141 -17.12 -24.36 17.35
CA ARG A 141 -18.24 -23.72 18.08
C ARG A 141 -18.34 -22.23 17.83
N SER A 142 -17.33 -21.63 17.21
CA SER A 142 -17.33 -20.17 17.00
C SER A 142 -18.29 -19.81 15.86
N GLU A 143 -19.31 -19.02 16.15
CA GLU A 143 -20.26 -18.48 15.19
C GLU A 143 -19.73 -17.23 14.47
N ASP A 144 -18.85 -16.48 15.14
CA ASP A 144 -18.22 -15.29 14.58
C ASP A 144 -17.00 -15.65 13.73
N ASP A 145 -17.00 -15.24 12.48
CA ASP A 145 -15.92 -15.51 11.52
C ASP A 145 -14.56 -14.97 12.00
N PHE A 146 -14.52 -13.78 12.60
CA PHE A 146 -13.26 -13.19 13.05
C PHE A 146 -12.70 -13.93 14.27
N THR A 147 -13.56 -14.35 15.19
CA THR A 147 -13.17 -15.17 16.34
C THR A 147 -12.66 -16.54 15.87
N ARG A 148 -13.37 -17.18 14.92
CA ARG A 148 -12.95 -18.45 14.32
C ARG A 148 -11.56 -18.35 13.69
N ILE A 149 -11.32 -17.30 12.90
CA ILE A 149 -10.04 -17.06 12.24
C ILE A 149 -8.93 -16.76 13.25
N ALA A 150 -9.20 -15.96 14.29
CA ALA A 150 -8.24 -15.68 15.34
C ALA A 150 -7.84 -16.94 16.12
N LEU A 151 -8.79 -17.83 16.39
CA LEU A 151 -8.53 -19.14 17.01
C LEU A 151 -7.72 -20.06 16.07
N LYS A 152 -7.98 -20.08 14.77
CA LYS A 152 -7.15 -20.80 13.79
C LYS A 152 -5.72 -20.26 13.74
N ALA A 153 -5.55 -18.94 13.74
CA ALA A 153 -4.23 -18.31 13.82
C ALA A 153 -3.51 -18.64 15.14
N LYS A 154 -4.26 -18.76 16.24
CA LYS A 154 -3.71 -19.20 17.53
C LYS A 154 -3.31 -20.68 17.50
N ALA A 155 -4.11 -21.54 16.89
CA ALA A 155 -3.85 -22.98 16.75
C ALA A 155 -2.67 -23.28 15.80
N ALA A 156 -2.43 -22.45 14.80
CA ALA A 156 -1.23 -22.56 13.96
C ALA A 156 0.03 -22.33 14.80
N GLN A 157 0.95 -23.30 14.81
CA GLN A 157 2.17 -23.26 15.63
C GLN A 157 3.36 -22.63 14.90
N ASP A 158 3.37 -22.67 13.58
CA ASP A 158 4.46 -22.14 12.76
C ASP A 158 4.05 -20.88 11.99
N TYR A 159 3.02 -21.00 11.16
CA TYR A 159 2.45 -19.84 10.46
C TYR A 159 0.97 -20.04 10.11
N PHE A 160 0.29 -18.91 9.87
CA PHE A 160 -1.08 -18.87 9.36
C PHE A 160 -1.20 -17.81 8.25
N LEU A 161 -1.94 -18.13 7.18
CA LEU A 161 -2.18 -17.24 6.04
C LEU A 161 -3.65 -16.83 6.03
N LEU A 162 -3.91 -15.53 6.04
CA LEU A 162 -5.27 -15.00 5.92
C LEU A 162 -5.45 -14.27 4.60
N ILE A 163 -6.28 -14.84 3.73
CA ILE A 163 -6.74 -14.16 2.51
C ILE A 163 -7.86 -13.22 2.92
N GLY A 164 -7.66 -11.93 2.68
CA GLY A 164 -8.64 -10.91 2.98
C GLY A 164 -8.99 -10.07 1.75
N PRO A 165 -10.01 -10.43 0.98
CA PRO A 165 -10.51 -9.61 -0.11
C PRO A 165 -10.89 -8.19 0.30
N PRO A 166 -11.12 -7.28 -0.66
CA PRO A 166 -11.49 -5.90 -0.37
C PRO A 166 -12.76 -5.80 0.50
N GLY A 167 -12.71 -4.93 1.52
CA GLY A 167 -13.87 -4.66 2.37
C GLY A 167 -14.22 -5.75 3.38
N THR A 168 -13.40 -6.80 3.52
CA THR A 168 -13.69 -7.90 4.45
C THR A 168 -13.21 -7.67 5.89
N GLY A 169 -12.67 -6.48 6.20
CA GLY A 169 -12.25 -6.14 7.56
C GLY A 169 -10.93 -6.79 8.00
N LYS A 170 -9.98 -7.00 7.07
CA LYS A 170 -8.63 -7.54 7.37
C LYS A 170 -7.99 -6.90 8.60
N THR A 171 -7.79 -5.58 8.54
CA THR A 171 -7.08 -4.81 9.57
C THR A 171 -7.99 -4.42 10.71
N SER A 172 -9.18 -3.87 10.39
CA SER A 172 -10.11 -3.32 11.39
C SER A 172 -10.82 -4.36 12.26
N CYS A 173 -10.97 -5.59 11.77
CA CYS A 173 -11.68 -6.66 12.46
C CYS A 173 -10.81 -7.90 12.69
N ALA A 174 -10.28 -8.53 11.64
CA ALA A 174 -9.55 -9.79 11.78
C ALA A 174 -8.22 -9.61 12.53
N LEU A 175 -7.37 -8.66 12.11
CA LEU A 175 -6.11 -8.35 12.80
C LEU A 175 -6.39 -7.93 14.25
N LYS A 176 -7.35 -7.01 14.46
CA LYS A 176 -7.77 -6.60 15.80
C LYS A 176 -8.15 -7.80 16.67
N LYS A 177 -8.98 -8.71 16.15
CA LYS A 177 -9.43 -9.89 16.89
C LYS A 177 -8.30 -10.87 17.19
N MET A 178 -7.35 -11.01 16.25
CA MET A 178 -6.12 -11.79 16.50
C MET A 178 -5.30 -11.17 17.64
N VAL A 179 -5.09 -9.83 17.63
CA VAL A 179 -4.38 -9.14 18.71
C VAL A 179 -5.09 -9.35 20.05
N GLU A 180 -6.40 -9.17 20.12
CA GLU A 180 -7.18 -9.45 21.35
C GLU A 180 -6.97 -10.89 21.83
N THR A 181 -7.00 -11.86 20.92
CA THR A 181 -6.86 -13.29 21.21
C THR A 181 -5.47 -13.67 21.73
N PHE A 182 -4.41 -13.10 21.14
CA PHE A 182 -3.04 -13.31 21.60
C PHE A 182 -2.75 -12.51 22.89
N HIS A 183 -3.21 -11.26 22.96
CA HIS A 183 -2.99 -10.39 24.10
C HIS A 183 -3.70 -10.87 25.37
N ALA A 184 -4.73 -11.71 25.25
CA ALA A 184 -5.37 -12.36 26.38
C ALA A 184 -4.40 -13.25 27.20
N ASP A 185 -3.36 -13.78 26.57
CA ASP A 185 -2.28 -14.44 27.26
C ASP A 185 -1.36 -13.37 27.87
N LYS A 186 -1.21 -13.35 29.20
CA LYS A 186 -0.58 -12.25 29.95
C LYS A 186 0.85 -11.90 29.53
N ASP A 187 1.60 -12.91 29.07
CA ASP A 187 3.01 -12.77 28.74
C ASP A 187 3.26 -12.64 27.22
N ALA A 188 2.22 -12.80 26.40
CA ALA A 188 2.37 -12.79 24.95
C ALA A 188 2.93 -11.47 24.39
N GLN A 189 3.95 -11.59 23.58
CA GLN A 189 4.66 -10.49 22.93
C GLN A 189 4.30 -10.48 21.43
N ILE A 190 3.82 -9.38 20.92
CA ILE A 190 3.22 -9.27 19.59
C ILE A 190 4.01 -8.24 18.75
N LEU A 191 4.43 -8.64 17.56
CA LEU A 191 5.01 -7.75 16.57
C LEU A 191 4.00 -7.54 15.43
N LEU A 192 3.61 -6.29 15.16
CA LEU A 192 2.68 -5.94 14.10
C LEU A 192 3.42 -5.19 13.00
N LEU A 193 3.32 -5.67 11.78
CA LEU A 193 4.04 -5.13 10.64
C LEU A 193 3.12 -4.85 9.47
N SER A 194 3.48 -3.86 8.67
CA SER A 194 2.89 -3.66 7.34
C SER A 194 3.91 -3.08 6.36
N TYR A 195 3.52 -3.01 5.08
CA TYR A 195 4.37 -2.47 4.03
C TYR A 195 4.49 -0.95 4.07
N THR A 196 3.37 -0.23 4.30
CA THR A 196 3.32 1.23 4.24
C THR A 196 3.03 1.87 5.60
N ASN A 197 3.48 3.12 5.81
CA ASN A 197 3.17 3.88 7.02
C ASN A 197 1.66 4.07 7.20
N ARG A 198 0.92 4.31 6.11
CA ARG A 198 -0.54 4.41 6.15
C ARG A 198 -1.20 3.14 6.69
N ALA A 199 -0.75 1.97 6.25
CA ALA A 199 -1.28 0.71 6.76
C ALA A 199 -0.90 0.49 8.23
N VAL A 200 0.28 0.96 8.66
CA VAL A 200 0.67 1.00 10.09
C VAL A 200 -0.24 1.93 10.89
N ASP A 201 -0.63 3.09 10.35
CA ASP A 201 -1.61 3.99 10.99
C ASP A 201 -2.98 3.33 11.16
N GLU A 202 -3.44 2.56 10.17
CA GLU A 202 -4.69 1.78 10.28
C GLU A 202 -4.58 0.66 11.34
N ILE A 203 -3.41 0.04 11.49
CA ILE A 203 -3.14 -0.90 12.60
C ILE A 203 -3.22 -0.15 13.94
N CYS A 204 -2.56 1.00 14.09
CA CYS A 204 -2.61 1.81 15.31
C CYS A 204 -4.04 2.22 15.66
N LYS A 205 -4.84 2.61 14.66
CA LYS A 205 -6.27 2.91 14.82
C LYS A 205 -7.06 1.71 15.34
N SER A 206 -6.78 0.53 14.82
CA SER A 206 -7.41 -0.71 15.27
C SER A 206 -7.03 -1.02 16.72
N LEU A 207 -5.76 -0.86 17.10
CA LEU A 207 -5.29 -1.04 18.48
C LEU A 207 -5.93 -0.05 19.45
N ALA A 208 -6.00 1.22 19.09
CA ALA A 208 -6.62 2.26 19.90
C ALA A 208 -8.12 2.02 20.17
N SER A 209 -8.77 1.19 19.34
CA SER A 209 -10.17 0.80 19.49
C SER A 209 -10.39 -0.45 20.36
N ILE A 210 -9.33 -1.08 20.88
CA ILE A 210 -9.42 -2.24 21.78
C ILE A 210 -9.76 -1.76 23.19
N ALA A 211 -10.70 -2.44 23.85
CA ALA A 211 -11.08 -2.18 25.23
C ALA A 211 -10.90 -3.44 26.09
N PRO A 212 -10.19 -3.38 27.24
CA PRO A 212 -9.47 -2.20 27.76
C PRO A 212 -8.30 -1.78 26.86
N ALA A 213 -7.89 -0.51 26.97
CA ALA A 213 -6.82 0.05 26.15
C ALA A 213 -5.53 -0.78 26.24
N VAL A 214 -4.93 -1.04 25.09
CA VAL A 214 -3.66 -1.76 24.98
C VAL A 214 -2.51 -0.79 24.79
N ASP A 215 -1.40 -1.05 25.46
CA ASP A 215 -0.15 -0.29 25.31
C ASP A 215 0.64 -0.80 24.11
N PHE A 216 1.15 0.10 23.26
CA PHE A 216 1.98 -0.24 22.10
C PHE A 216 3.02 0.84 21.80
N ILE A 217 4.15 0.41 21.25
CA ILE A 217 5.21 1.30 20.74
C ILE A 217 5.22 1.23 19.21
N ARG A 218 5.21 2.41 18.57
CA ARG A 218 5.35 2.55 17.12
C ARG A 218 6.80 2.83 16.74
N VAL A 219 7.36 2.03 15.84
CA VAL A 219 8.68 2.22 15.23
C VAL A 219 8.51 2.88 13.88
N GLY A 220 9.02 4.09 13.71
CA GLY A 220 8.88 4.85 12.47
C GLY A 220 9.35 6.29 12.62
N SER A 221 9.17 7.10 11.58
CA SER A 221 9.52 8.52 11.57
C SER A 221 8.29 9.37 11.86
N GLU A 222 8.45 10.46 12.59
CA GLU A 222 7.39 11.44 12.87
C GLU A 222 6.76 12.01 11.59
N LEU A 223 7.57 12.25 10.54
CA LEU A 223 7.10 12.77 9.25
C LEU A 223 6.14 11.85 8.50
N SER A 224 6.21 10.56 8.78
CA SER A 224 5.40 9.54 8.11
C SER A 224 4.37 8.89 9.03
N CYS A 225 4.16 9.46 10.22
CA CYS A 225 3.22 9.02 11.24
C CYS A 225 2.02 9.96 11.29
N ASP A 226 0.82 9.40 11.33
CA ASP A 226 -0.38 10.17 11.62
C ASP A 226 -0.24 10.88 12.98
N GLU A 227 -0.70 12.12 13.06
CA GLU A 227 -0.57 12.98 14.25
C GLU A 227 -1.16 12.33 15.49
N ALA A 228 -2.28 11.61 15.34
CA ALA A 228 -2.95 10.91 16.42
C ALA A 228 -2.08 9.86 17.12
N TYR A 229 -1.06 9.32 16.43
CA TYR A 229 -0.20 8.22 16.94
C TYR A 229 1.25 8.64 17.17
N ARG A 230 1.59 9.91 17.01
CA ARG A 230 2.96 10.41 17.28
C ARG A 230 3.40 10.18 18.72
N GLY A 231 2.47 10.24 19.67
CA GLY A 231 2.76 9.95 21.08
C GLY A 231 3.33 8.54 21.31
N HIS A 232 2.94 7.56 20.49
CA HIS A 232 3.42 6.18 20.56
C HIS A 232 4.73 5.92 19.83
N LEU A 233 5.32 6.93 19.15
CA LEU A 233 6.63 6.76 18.51
C LEU A 233 7.69 6.41 19.54
N ILE A 234 8.58 5.48 19.19
CA ILE A 234 9.63 4.99 20.07
C ILE A 234 10.49 6.13 20.64
N GLU A 235 10.78 7.14 19.84
CA GLU A 235 11.53 8.33 20.26
C GLU A 235 10.78 9.12 21.35
N ASN A 236 9.47 9.27 21.23
CA ASN A 236 8.62 9.99 22.18
C ASN A 236 8.41 9.16 23.45
N GLU A 237 8.14 7.87 23.31
CA GLU A 237 7.99 6.92 24.42
C GLU A 237 9.26 6.82 25.28
N LEU A 238 10.43 6.95 24.67
CA LEU A 238 11.71 6.89 25.36
C LEU A 238 12.23 8.26 25.80
N SER A 239 11.55 9.36 25.47
CA SER A 239 12.01 10.72 25.76
C SER A 239 12.13 11.01 27.26
N SER A 240 11.34 10.33 28.11
CA SER A 240 11.37 10.43 29.56
C SER A 240 12.45 9.54 30.22
N CYS A 241 13.06 8.62 29.48
CA CYS A 241 14.07 7.72 29.99
C CYS A 241 15.43 8.41 30.08
N ASN A 242 15.98 8.47 31.29
CA ASN A 242 17.28 9.10 31.55
C ASN A 242 18.44 8.09 31.55
N ARG A 243 18.13 6.80 31.69
CA ARG A 243 19.12 5.72 31.79
C ARG A 243 18.86 4.66 30.73
N ARG A 244 19.92 4.05 30.26
CA ARG A 244 19.88 2.96 29.28
C ARG A 244 19.04 1.76 29.76
N SER A 245 19.08 1.46 31.06
CA SER A 245 18.26 0.41 31.68
C SER A 245 16.75 0.70 31.54
N GLU A 246 16.33 1.94 31.74
CA GLU A 246 14.93 2.36 31.62
C GLU A 246 14.42 2.19 30.20
N VAL A 247 15.26 2.54 29.18
CA VAL A 247 14.97 2.28 27.77
C VAL A 247 14.72 0.80 27.51
N TYR A 248 15.61 -0.06 28.01
CA TYR A 248 15.48 -1.50 27.84
C TYR A 248 14.24 -2.05 28.54
N GLU A 249 13.95 -1.59 29.75
CA GLU A 249 12.75 -1.98 30.48
C GLU A 249 11.47 -1.54 29.77
N ARG A 250 11.40 -0.32 29.26
CA ARG A 250 10.23 0.17 28.52
C ARG A 250 9.96 -0.67 27.28
N ILE A 251 11.01 -0.98 26.49
CA ILE A 251 10.87 -1.83 25.29
C ILE A 251 10.48 -3.27 25.65
N ARG A 252 11.06 -3.85 26.70
CA ARG A 252 10.76 -5.22 27.13
C ARG A 252 9.35 -5.35 27.67
N ASN A 253 8.89 -4.39 28.45
CA ASN A 253 7.58 -4.42 29.12
C ASN A 253 6.42 -4.07 28.17
N CYS A 254 6.66 -3.29 27.11
CA CYS A 254 5.65 -3.04 26.09
C CYS A 254 5.38 -4.31 25.28
N ARG A 255 4.17 -4.84 25.37
CA ARG A 255 3.83 -6.14 24.77
C ARG A 255 3.58 -6.09 23.27
N ILE A 256 3.29 -4.92 22.73
CA ILE A 256 2.96 -4.74 21.31
C ILE A 256 3.93 -3.74 20.69
N ILE A 257 4.66 -4.17 19.66
CA ILE A 257 5.50 -3.30 18.83
C ILE A 257 4.89 -3.24 17.43
N VAL A 258 4.78 -2.03 16.89
CA VAL A 258 4.17 -1.79 15.57
C VAL A 258 5.14 -1.03 14.67
N GLY A 259 5.23 -1.38 13.39
CA GLY A 259 6.05 -0.63 12.44
C GLY A 259 5.96 -1.13 11.01
N THR A 260 6.63 -0.41 10.10
CA THR A 260 6.80 -0.94 8.75
C THR A 260 7.89 -2.01 8.73
N VAL A 261 7.80 -2.93 7.78
CA VAL A 261 8.87 -3.94 7.54
C VAL A 261 10.23 -3.25 7.37
N ALA A 262 10.29 -2.15 6.64
CA ALA A 262 11.52 -1.39 6.44
C ALA A 262 12.07 -0.78 7.75
N ALA A 263 11.21 -0.20 8.59
CA ALA A 263 11.60 0.40 9.87
C ALA A 263 12.14 -0.65 10.86
N ILE A 264 11.49 -1.81 10.94
CA ILE A 264 11.90 -2.90 11.82
C ILE A 264 13.16 -3.60 11.31
N SER A 265 13.30 -3.82 9.99
CA SER A 265 14.53 -4.36 9.40
C SER A 265 15.74 -3.48 9.65
N GLY A 266 15.53 -2.17 9.79
CA GLY A 266 16.59 -1.20 10.15
C GLY A 266 16.99 -1.21 11.63
N LYS A 267 16.30 -1.98 12.49
CA LYS A 267 16.54 -2.04 13.96
C LYS A 267 16.75 -3.49 14.44
N PRO A 268 17.78 -4.20 13.95
CA PRO A 268 18.01 -5.61 14.32
C PRO A 268 18.25 -5.82 15.82
N GLU A 269 18.65 -4.77 16.56
CA GLU A 269 18.84 -4.79 18.00
C GLU A 269 17.54 -5.12 18.75
N LEU A 270 16.38 -4.78 18.18
CA LEU A 270 15.08 -5.08 18.76
C LEU A 270 14.93 -6.59 19.03
N PHE A 271 15.36 -7.44 18.11
CA PHE A 271 15.29 -8.88 18.23
C PHE A 271 16.28 -9.47 19.23
N ARG A 272 17.35 -8.75 19.58
CA ARG A 272 18.25 -9.14 20.67
C ARG A 272 17.69 -8.76 22.04
N LEU A 273 16.90 -7.68 22.11
CA LEU A 273 16.30 -7.18 23.34
C LEU A 273 15.00 -7.89 23.69
N LYS A 274 14.27 -8.38 22.69
CA LYS A 274 12.90 -8.84 22.85
C LYS A 274 12.61 -10.04 21.96
N HIS A 275 12.00 -11.05 22.57
CA HIS A 275 11.38 -12.18 21.87
C HIS A 275 9.91 -11.86 21.55
N PHE A 276 9.38 -12.41 20.47
CA PHE A 276 7.99 -12.25 20.05
C PHE A 276 7.34 -13.64 19.86
N ASP A 277 6.22 -13.87 20.54
CA ASP A 277 5.44 -15.11 20.38
C ASP A 277 4.77 -15.14 19.00
N VAL A 278 4.39 -13.98 18.46
CA VAL A 278 3.79 -13.88 17.14
C VAL A 278 4.18 -12.57 16.43
N ALA A 279 4.49 -12.68 15.14
CA ALA A 279 4.53 -11.54 14.22
C ALA A 279 3.31 -11.60 13.29
N ILE A 280 2.50 -10.53 13.24
CA ILE A 280 1.36 -10.40 12.32
C ILE A 280 1.74 -9.35 11.28
N ILE A 281 1.76 -9.74 10.02
CA ILE A 281 2.17 -8.91 8.89
C ILE A 281 0.96 -8.66 8.01
N ASP A 282 0.47 -7.42 8.01
CA ASP A 282 -0.62 -6.98 7.13
C ASP A 282 -0.10 -6.51 5.78
N GLU A 283 -0.92 -6.62 4.74
CA GLU A 283 -0.57 -6.35 3.34
C GLU A 283 0.69 -7.14 2.88
N ALA A 284 0.83 -8.39 3.36
CA ALA A 284 2.01 -9.23 3.13
C ALA A 284 2.25 -9.55 1.65
N THR A 285 1.25 -9.47 0.78
CA THR A 285 1.36 -9.66 -0.67
C THR A 285 2.11 -8.53 -1.39
N GLN A 286 2.28 -7.38 -0.73
CA GLN A 286 3.04 -6.24 -1.26
C GLN A 286 4.52 -6.27 -0.87
N ILE A 287 4.95 -7.27 -0.11
CA ILE A 287 6.31 -7.37 0.44
C ILE A 287 7.05 -8.49 -0.28
N LEU A 288 8.19 -8.17 -0.88
CA LEU A 288 9.06 -9.17 -1.48
C LEU A 288 9.61 -10.13 -0.43
N GLU A 289 9.70 -11.41 -0.76
CA GLU A 289 10.14 -12.44 0.16
C GLU A 289 11.45 -12.11 0.89
N PRO A 290 12.54 -11.64 0.23
CA PRO A 290 13.79 -11.32 0.91
C PRO A 290 13.68 -10.25 2.00
N GLN A 291 12.70 -9.34 1.91
CA GLN A 291 12.47 -8.30 2.92
C GLN A 291 11.91 -8.90 4.23
N LEU A 292 11.08 -9.95 4.14
CA LEU A 292 10.54 -10.65 5.31
C LEU A 292 11.52 -11.63 5.91
N LEU A 293 12.35 -12.29 5.10
CA LEU A 293 13.27 -13.33 5.58
C LEU A 293 14.19 -12.83 6.70
N GLY A 294 14.68 -11.58 6.61
CA GLY A 294 15.53 -10.99 7.63
C GLY A 294 14.84 -10.84 9.00
N ILE A 295 13.54 -10.57 9.01
CA ILE A 295 12.73 -10.46 10.23
C ILE A 295 12.35 -11.85 10.73
N LEU A 296 11.79 -12.69 9.88
CA LEU A 296 11.27 -14.01 10.27
C LEU A 296 12.36 -14.99 10.70
N CYS A 297 13.61 -14.75 10.28
CA CYS A 297 14.78 -15.52 10.66
C CYS A 297 15.68 -14.82 11.68
N ALA A 298 15.24 -13.67 12.24
CA ALA A 298 15.99 -12.98 13.27
C ALA A 298 16.22 -13.86 14.50
N ARG A 299 17.37 -13.67 15.16
CA ARG A 299 17.73 -14.41 16.35
C ARG A 299 17.85 -13.49 17.57
N GLY A 300 17.41 -14.03 18.70
CA GLY A 300 17.65 -13.45 20.00
C GLY A 300 19.12 -13.50 20.42
N GLU A 301 19.42 -12.90 21.55
CA GLU A 301 20.77 -12.92 22.16
C GLU A 301 21.18 -14.34 22.56
N ASP A 302 20.23 -15.20 22.89
CA ASP A 302 20.41 -16.63 23.21
C ASP A 302 20.62 -17.53 21.97
N GLY A 303 20.63 -16.95 20.77
CA GLY A 303 20.78 -17.65 19.49
C GLY A 303 19.56 -18.43 19.01
N LYS A 304 18.43 -18.35 19.75
CA LYS A 304 17.16 -18.93 19.32
C LYS A 304 16.44 -17.98 18.34
N ASP A 305 15.40 -18.50 17.67
CA ASP A 305 14.55 -17.67 16.83
C ASP A 305 13.90 -16.58 17.70
N ALA A 306 13.95 -15.33 17.24
CA ALA A 306 13.38 -14.20 17.97
C ALA A 306 11.85 -14.08 17.80
N ILE A 307 11.27 -14.82 16.86
CA ILE A 307 9.85 -14.90 16.57
C ILE A 307 9.45 -16.37 16.52
N ASP A 308 8.49 -16.80 17.33
CA ASP A 308 8.06 -18.21 17.33
C ASP A 308 7.23 -18.53 16.10
N LYS A 309 6.17 -17.77 15.84
CA LYS A 309 5.28 -17.95 14.70
C LYS A 309 4.93 -16.65 14.01
N PHE A 310 4.37 -16.74 12.80
CA PHE A 310 3.94 -15.56 12.07
C PHE A 310 2.58 -15.76 11.41
N VAL A 311 1.84 -14.67 11.26
CA VAL A 311 0.60 -14.58 10.49
C VAL A 311 0.82 -13.61 9.35
N LEU A 312 0.57 -14.06 8.12
CA LEU A 312 0.59 -13.21 6.94
C LEU A 312 -0.85 -12.92 6.52
N ILE A 313 -1.20 -11.64 6.43
CA ILE A 313 -2.52 -11.19 5.99
C ILE A 313 -2.33 -10.48 4.64
N GLY A 314 -3.13 -10.82 3.64
CA GLY A 314 -3.01 -10.19 2.33
C GLY A 314 -4.07 -10.63 1.35
N ASP A 315 -3.97 -10.12 0.14
CA ASP A 315 -4.83 -10.52 -0.99
C ASP A 315 -3.98 -10.57 -2.27
N HIS A 316 -3.62 -11.77 -2.67
CA HIS A 316 -2.80 -12.02 -3.86
C HIS A 316 -3.49 -11.64 -5.18
N LYS A 317 -4.80 -11.35 -5.16
CA LYS A 317 -5.60 -10.87 -6.29
C LYS A 317 -5.66 -9.34 -6.37
N GLN A 318 -5.00 -8.64 -5.45
CA GLN A 318 -4.74 -7.21 -5.49
C GLN A 318 -3.29 -6.92 -5.92
N LEU A 319 -2.87 -5.64 -5.86
CA LEU A 319 -1.54 -5.24 -6.34
C LEU A 319 -0.42 -5.98 -5.62
N PRO A 320 0.54 -6.54 -6.36
CA PRO A 320 1.72 -7.20 -5.81
C PRO A 320 2.78 -6.20 -5.36
N ALA A 321 3.88 -6.70 -4.84
CA ALA A 321 5.09 -5.91 -4.62
C ALA A 321 5.55 -5.21 -5.91
N VAL A 322 6.05 -3.98 -5.77
CA VAL A 322 6.58 -3.21 -6.91
C VAL A 322 7.97 -3.72 -7.26
N VAL A 323 8.14 -4.19 -8.49
CA VAL A 323 9.42 -4.63 -9.06
C VAL A 323 9.66 -3.95 -10.41
N GLN A 324 10.93 -3.71 -10.75
CA GLN A 324 11.31 -3.09 -12.01
C GLN A 324 11.41 -4.10 -13.16
N GLN A 325 11.77 -5.36 -12.86
CA GLN A 325 11.89 -6.43 -13.84
C GLN A 325 10.51 -6.85 -14.37
N ASN A 326 10.46 -7.17 -15.65
CA ASN A 326 9.28 -7.78 -16.23
C ASN A 326 9.13 -9.26 -15.79
N THR A 327 7.98 -9.86 -16.09
CA THR A 327 7.67 -11.24 -15.66
C THR A 327 8.65 -12.28 -16.20
N GLU A 328 9.16 -12.08 -17.43
CA GLU A 328 10.11 -12.99 -18.08
C GLU A 328 11.49 -12.90 -17.45
N GLN A 329 11.96 -11.70 -17.12
CA GLN A 329 13.26 -11.46 -16.48
C GLN A 329 13.34 -12.01 -15.05
N SER A 330 12.21 -12.14 -14.38
CA SER A 330 12.11 -12.63 -12.99
C SER A 330 11.60 -14.07 -12.89
N ALA A 331 11.32 -14.72 -14.04
CA ALA A 331 10.84 -16.10 -14.09
C ALA A 331 11.91 -17.09 -13.59
N ILE A 332 11.45 -18.15 -12.92
CA ILE A 332 12.29 -19.22 -12.40
C ILE A 332 12.18 -20.44 -13.32
N TYR A 333 13.31 -21.05 -13.64
CA TYR A 333 13.43 -22.25 -14.46
C TYR A 333 14.16 -23.40 -13.74
N ASP A 334 14.74 -23.14 -12.57
CA ASP A 334 15.41 -24.14 -11.76
C ASP A 334 14.38 -25.05 -11.08
N GLU A 335 14.47 -26.36 -11.32
CA GLU A 335 13.51 -27.35 -10.79
C GLU A 335 13.46 -27.40 -9.26
N SER A 336 14.59 -27.16 -8.59
CA SER A 336 14.64 -27.16 -7.13
C SER A 336 13.88 -25.97 -6.55
N LEU A 337 13.95 -24.80 -7.18
CA LEU A 337 13.20 -23.62 -6.80
C LEU A 337 11.71 -23.74 -7.14
N LEU A 338 11.39 -24.33 -8.29
CA LEU A 338 9.99 -24.61 -8.66
C LEU A 338 9.35 -25.60 -7.68
N SER A 339 10.09 -26.58 -7.18
CA SER A 339 9.59 -27.59 -6.23
C SER A 339 9.15 -27.00 -4.88
N ILE A 340 9.69 -25.85 -4.48
CA ILE A 340 9.27 -25.12 -3.27
C ILE A 340 8.17 -24.08 -3.54
N GLY A 341 7.60 -24.06 -4.76
CA GLY A 341 6.55 -23.14 -5.17
C GLY A 341 7.04 -21.76 -5.60
N LEU A 342 8.36 -21.54 -5.78
CA LEU A 342 8.91 -20.28 -6.27
C LEU A 342 8.90 -20.28 -7.81
N THR A 343 7.89 -19.63 -8.39
CA THR A 343 7.70 -19.58 -9.84
C THR A 343 8.24 -18.29 -10.46
N ASN A 344 8.29 -17.23 -9.66
CA ASN A 344 8.79 -15.94 -10.08
C ASN A 344 9.40 -15.17 -8.90
N LEU A 345 10.54 -14.48 -9.09
CA LEU A 345 11.20 -13.71 -8.03
C LEU A 345 10.42 -12.50 -7.55
N LYS A 346 9.39 -12.07 -8.28
CA LYS A 346 8.47 -11.00 -7.86
C LYS A 346 7.36 -11.46 -6.93
N ASP A 347 7.18 -12.78 -6.78
CA ASP A 347 6.15 -13.33 -5.91
C ASP A 347 6.49 -13.03 -4.43
N SER A 348 5.47 -12.73 -3.65
CA SER A 348 5.63 -12.57 -2.21
C SER A 348 5.77 -13.93 -1.51
N LEU A 349 6.34 -13.93 -0.30
CA LEU A 349 6.34 -15.11 0.56
C LEU A 349 4.90 -15.62 0.79
N PHE A 350 3.93 -14.70 0.93
CA PHE A 350 2.52 -15.05 1.08
C PHE A 350 2.02 -15.92 -0.10
N GLU A 351 2.23 -15.46 -1.34
CA GLU A 351 1.78 -16.17 -2.54
C GLU A 351 2.42 -17.55 -2.66
N ARG A 352 3.72 -17.66 -2.38
CA ARG A 352 4.44 -18.92 -2.45
C ARG A 352 3.94 -19.93 -1.40
N LEU A 353 3.82 -19.51 -0.14
CA LEU A 353 3.31 -20.38 0.93
C LEU A 353 1.83 -20.73 0.70
N TYR A 354 1.02 -19.81 0.18
CA TYR A 354 -0.38 -20.05 -0.13
C TYR A 354 -0.54 -21.15 -1.21
N ARG A 355 0.22 -21.07 -2.31
CA ARG A 355 0.22 -22.13 -3.35
C ARG A 355 0.56 -23.51 -2.76
N ASN A 356 1.55 -23.56 -1.89
CA ASN A 356 1.95 -24.81 -1.25
C ASN A 356 0.88 -25.34 -0.28
N CYS A 357 0.24 -24.48 0.51
CA CYS A 357 -0.84 -24.86 1.41
C CYS A 357 -2.08 -25.35 0.65
N THR A 358 -2.46 -24.72 -0.46
CA THR A 358 -3.60 -25.13 -1.27
C THR A 358 -3.33 -26.46 -1.99
N ALA A 359 -2.14 -26.67 -2.52
CA ALA A 359 -1.75 -27.92 -3.17
C ALA A 359 -1.79 -29.13 -2.23
N THR A 360 -1.54 -28.91 -0.92
CA THR A 360 -1.53 -29.98 0.11
C THR A 360 -2.79 -30.00 0.97
N VAL A 361 -3.77 -29.14 0.69
CA VAL A 361 -5.02 -28.97 1.47
C VAL A 361 -4.73 -28.75 2.97
N HIS A 362 -3.74 -27.90 3.27
CA HIS A 362 -3.28 -27.69 4.63
C HIS A 362 -4.19 -26.70 5.40
N ARG A 363 -4.29 -26.88 6.73
CA ARG A 363 -5.16 -26.07 7.62
C ARG A 363 -4.61 -24.68 7.96
N SER A 364 -3.39 -24.35 7.54
CA SER A 364 -2.71 -23.09 7.91
C SER A 364 -3.11 -21.89 7.07
N TYR A 365 -4.27 -21.92 6.43
CA TYR A 365 -4.83 -20.75 5.75
C TYR A 365 -6.36 -20.69 5.89
N ASP A 366 -6.90 -19.50 5.73
CA ASP A 366 -8.34 -19.24 5.62
C ASP A 366 -8.61 -17.99 4.78
N MET A 367 -9.87 -17.79 4.38
CA MET A 367 -10.30 -16.64 3.60
C MET A 367 -11.50 -15.96 4.23
N LEU A 368 -11.43 -14.63 4.36
CA LEU A 368 -12.59 -13.81 4.70
C LEU A 368 -13.54 -13.71 3.49
N CYS A 369 -14.80 -14.01 3.68
CA CYS A 369 -15.80 -13.98 2.60
C CYS A 369 -16.84 -12.87 2.77
N ARG A 370 -17.07 -12.36 3.98
CA ARG A 370 -18.08 -11.32 4.23
C ARG A 370 -17.47 -9.94 4.06
N GLN A 371 -18.01 -9.15 3.12
CA GLN A 371 -17.51 -7.81 2.83
C GLN A 371 -18.54 -6.73 3.21
N GLY A 372 -18.07 -5.64 3.84
CA GLY A 372 -18.86 -4.49 4.26
C GLY A 372 -18.63 -3.22 3.44
N ARG A 373 -17.82 -3.28 2.37
CA ARG A 373 -17.46 -2.09 1.59
C ARG A 373 -18.43 -1.81 0.46
N MET A 374 -18.54 -2.73 -0.47
CA MET A 374 -19.19 -2.49 -1.76
C MET A 374 -20.67 -2.84 -1.72
N HIS A 375 -21.49 -2.04 -2.40
CA HIS A 375 -22.83 -2.47 -2.78
C HIS A 375 -22.74 -3.75 -3.64
N PRO A 376 -23.69 -4.71 -3.53
CA PRO A 376 -23.64 -5.98 -4.28
C PRO A 376 -23.44 -5.82 -5.79
N GLU A 377 -24.12 -4.86 -6.41
CA GLU A 377 -24.01 -4.59 -7.86
C GLU A 377 -22.61 -4.07 -8.23
N VAL A 378 -22.02 -3.17 -7.42
CA VAL A 378 -20.64 -2.69 -7.61
C VAL A 378 -19.65 -3.84 -7.46
N ALA A 379 -19.85 -4.72 -6.50
CA ALA A 379 -19.00 -5.87 -6.25
C ALA A 379 -19.13 -6.98 -7.31
N LEU A 380 -20.20 -7.02 -8.09
CA LEU A 380 -20.62 -8.18 -8.87
C LEU A 380 -19.55 -8.68 -9.83
N PHE A 381 -18.94 -7.78 -10.61
CA PHE A 381 -17.88 -8.17 -11.55
C PHE A 381 -16.65 -8.72 -10.82
N ALA A 382 -16.11 -7.96 -9.86
CA ALA A 382 -14.93 -8.37 -9.12
C ALA A 382 -15.15 -9.69 -8.36
N ASN A 383 -16.34 -9.86 -7.76
CA ASN A 383 -16.72 -11.08 -7.06
C ASN A 383 -16.74 -12.30 -7.97
N ARG A 384 -17.39 -12.18 -9.14
CA ARG A 384 -17.49 -13.30 -10.10
C ARG A 384 -16.14 -13.60 -10.76
N ALA A 385 -15.48 -12.57 -11.27
CA ALA A 385 -14.27 -12.73 -12.07
C ALA A 385 -13.02 -13.10 -11.22
N PHE A 386 -12.91 -12.59 -10.00
CA PHE A 386 -11.68 -12.72 -9.22
C PHE A 386 -11.86 -13.56 -7.96
N TYR A 387 -13.06 -13.60 -7.35
CA TYR A 387 -13.28 -14.28 -6.07
C TYR A 387 -14.22 -15.49 -6.17
N GLY A 388 -14.57 -15.92 -7.40
CA GLY A 388 -15.40 -17.11 -7.63
C GLY A 388 -16.78 -17.04 -7.00
N GLY A 389 -17.37 -15.84 -6.87
CA GLY A 389 -18.69 -15.62 -6.28
C GLY A 389 -18.73 -15.74 -4.75
N ARG A 390 -17.58 -15.85 -4.07
CA ARG A 390 -17.51 -16.14 -2.63
C ARG A 390 -17.72 -14.91 -1.72
N LEU A 391 -17.70 -13.69 -2.27
CA LEU A 391 -17.90 -12.48 -1.45
C LEU A 391 -19.39 -12.26 -1.17
N ILE A 392 -19.74 -12.20 0.11
CA ILE A 392 -21.10 -12.05 0.61
C ILE A 392 -21.21 -10.69 1.32
N PRO A 393 -22.20 -9.83 1.01
CA PRO A 393 -22.42 -8.59 1.72
C PRO A 393 -22.82 -8.86 3.18
N VAL A 394 -22.36 -8.01 4.11
CA VAL A 394 -22.73 -8.12 5.53
C VAL A 394 -24.08 -7.48 5.84
N GLY A 395 -24.70 -6.76 4.89
CA GLY A 395 -26.03 -6.14 5.05
C GLY A 395 -25.97 -4.74 5.69
N LEU A 396 -24.90 -3.97 5.46
CA LEU A 396 -24.85 -2.57 5.90
C LEU A 396 -25.88 -1.72 5.14
N PRO A 397 -26.34 -0.58 5.68
CA PRO A 397 -27.40 0.25 5.07
C PRO A 397 -27.17 0.54 3.58
N HIS A 398 -25.97 0.94 3.18
CA HIS A 398 -25.64 1.20 1.78
C HIS A 398 -25.56 -0.05 0.90
N GLN A 399 -25.53 -1.26 1.48
CA GLN A 399 -25.50 -2.54 0.75
C GLN A 399 -26.91 -3.11 0.51
N ILE A 400 -27.86 -2.73 1.34
CA ILE A 400 -29.26 -3.21 1.25
C ILE A 400 -30.19 -2.14 0.65
N GLU A 401 -29.68 -0.93 0.41
CA GLU A 401 -30.44 0.14 -0.22
C GLU A 401 -30.80 -0.26 -1.65
N SER A 402 -32.06 -0.54 -1.89
CA SER A 402 -32.59 -0.79 -3.23
C SER A 402 -33.29 0.47 -3.74
N SER A 403 -32.88 0.93 -4.90
CA SER A 403 -33.56 2.02 -5.60
C SER A 403 -33.40 1.79 -7.09
N ASP A 404 -34.51 1.63 -7.78
CA ASP A 404 -34.54 1.52 -9.25
C ASP A 404 -34.08 2.80 -9.95
N THR A 405 -33.89 3.89 -9.19
CA THR A 405 -33.45 5.20 -9.70
C THR A 405 -31.94 5.42 -9.57
N ILE A 406 -31.22 4.61 -8.76
CA ILE A 406 -29.79 4.80 -8.52
C ILE A 406 -28.98 3.89 -9.42
N CYS A 407 -28.30 4.47 -10.41
CA CYS A 407 -27.33 3.76 -11.23
C CYS A 407 -26.08 3.45 -10.40
N ARG A 408 -25.80 2.16 -10.13
CA ARG A 408 -24.66 1.72 -9.31
C ARG A 408 -23.39 1.50 -10.11
N LEU A 409 -23.55 1.10 -11.38
CA LEU A 409 -22.43 0.80 -12.26
C LEU A 409 -22.77 1.28 -13.67
N ALA A 410 -21.97 2.17 -14.25
CA ALA A 410 -22.20 2.69 -15.59
C ALA A 410 -20.90 2.87 -16.37
N PHE A 411 -21.01 2.75 -17.69
CA PHE A 411 -19.95 3.03 -18.63
C PHE A 411 -20.31 4.22 -19.53
N TYR A 412 -19.40 5.17 -19.63
CA TYR A 412 -19.51 6.37 -20.45
C TYR A 412 -18.48 6.31 -21.58
N PRO A 413 -18.90 6.03 -22.82
CA PRO A 413 -17.98 5.84 -23.94
C PRO A 413 -17.27 7.15 -24.30
N SER A 414 -15.99 7.04 -24.55
CA SER A 414 -15.14 8.12 -25.08
C SER A 414 -14.62 7.77 -26.48
N VAL A 415 -13.91 8.72 -27.08
CA VAL A 415 -13.26 8.54 -28.39
C VAL A 415 -11.74 8.66 -28.24
N PRO A 416 -10.95 7.94 -29.07
CA PRO A 416 -9.51 8.04 -29.00
C PRO A 416 -9.03 9.42 -29.48
N GLU A 417 -7.90 9.87 -28.92
CA GLU A 417 -7.28 11.14 -29.34
C GLU A 417 -6.70 11.06 -30.78
N LYS A 418 -6.60 12.23 -31.40
CA LYS A 418 -6.01 12.36 -32.73
C LYS A 418 -4.50 12.05 -32.71
N ALA A 419 -3.99 11.58 -33.84
CA ALA A 419 -2.57 11.38 -34.03
C ALA A 419 -1.78 12.68 -33.78
N GLY A 420 -0.68 12.59 -33.03
CA GLY A 420 0.14 13.74 -32.62
C GLY A 420 -0.13 14.26 -31.21
N THR A 421 -1.24 13.84 -30.57
CA THR A 421 -1.51 14.10 -29.16
C THR A 421 -0.73 13.10 -28.29
N SER A 422 -0.37 13.51 -27.09
CA SER A 422 0.26 12.58 -26.12
C SER A 422 -0.62 11.35 -25.90
N ALA A 423 -0.03 10.15 -26.01
CA ALA A 423 -0.76 8.91 -25.75
C ALA A 423 -1.29 8.79 -24.31
N LYS A 424 -0.78 9.61 -23.39
CA LYS A 424 -1.10 9.56 -21.95
C LYS A 424 -2.16 10.55 -21.51
N ILE A 425 -2.88 11.16 -22.45
CA ILE A 425 -4.01 12.06 -22.20
C ILE A 425 -5.16 11.70 -23.14
N ASN A 426 -6.39 11.92 -22.65
CA ASN A 426 -7.63 11.84 -23.43
C ASN A 426 -8.56 12.95 -22.96
N TYR A 427 -8.76 13.95 -23.84
CA TYR A 427 -9.60 15.13 -23.52
C TYR A 427 -11.08 14.75 -23.42
N SER A 428 -11.55 13.79 -24.24
CA SER A 428 -12.93 13.32 -24.16
C SER A 428 -13.22 12.70 -22.80
N GLU A 429 -12.33 11.82 -22.32
CA GLU A 429 -12.48 11.23 -20.97
C GLU A 429 -12.38 12.27 -19.87
N ALA A 430 -11.46 13.24 -19.96
CA ALA A 430 -11.31 14.26 -18.93
C ALA A 430 -12.56 15.11 -18.77
N ARG A 431 -13.23 15.47 -19.87
CA ARG A 431 -14.51 16.20 -19.86
C ARG A 431 -15.64 15.35 -19.27
N ILE A 432 -15.77 14.08 -19.70
CA ILE A 432 -16.75 13.15 -19.13
C ILE A 432 -16.58 13.05 -17.61
N VAL A 433 -15.33 12.93 -17.15
CA VAL A 433 -15.01 12.85 -15.71
C VAL A 433 -15.41 14.13 -14.99
N ALA A 434 -15.12 15.30 -15.55
CA ALA A 434 -15.50 16.60 -14.96
C ALA A 434 -17.02 16.77 -14.90
N ASP A 435 -17.75 16.43 -15.96
CA ASP A 435 -19.21 16.47 -16.00
C ASP A 435 -19.85 15.52 -14.96
N LEU A 436 -19.30 14.32 -14.83
CA LEU A 436 -19.75 13.36 -13.80
C LEU A 436 -19.45 13.88 -12.40
N ALA A 437 -18.27 14.45 -12.16
CA ALA A 437 -17.90 15.03 -10.87
C ALA A 437 -18.84 16.16 -10.47
N ALA A 438 -19.21 17.04 -11.42
CA ALA A 438 -20.18 18.11 -11.19
C ALA A 438 -21.56 17.57 -10.79
N ARG A 439 -22.07 16.54 -11.50
CA ARG A 439 -23.35 15.90 -11.17
C ARG A 439 -23.33 15.26 -9.79
N ILE A 440 -22.28 14.49 -9.47
CA ILE A 440 -22.14 13.86 -8.15
C ILE A 440 -22.08 14.92 -7.06
N TYR A 441 -21.41 16.05 -7.29
CA TYR A 441 -21.38 17.15 -6.34
C TYR A 441 -22.77 17.74 -6.11
N GLU A 442 -23.57 17.98 -7.16
CA GLU A 442 -24.93 18.50 -7.03
C GLU A 442 -25.85 17.49 -6.30
N ASP A 443 -25.74 16.19 -6.60
CA ASP A 443 -26.51 15.12 -5.93
C ASP A 443 -26.18 15.03 -4.43
N HIS A 444 -24.96 15.39 -4.04
CA HIS A 444 -24.43 15.34 -2.66
C HIS A 444 -24.19 16.73 -2.07
N ARG A 445 -24.77 17.78 -2.61
CA ARG A 445 -24.44 19.17 -2.24
C ARG A 445 -24.52 19.47 -0.74
N THR A 446 -25.40 18.79 -0.03
CA THR A 446 -25.64 19.00 1.41
C THR A 446 -24.72 18.17 2.32
N ASP A 447 -24.18 17.05 1.82
CA ASP A 447 -23.41 16.07 2.58
C ASP A 447 -22.07 15.71 1.90
N PHE A 448 -21.64 16.52 0.93
CA PHE A 448 -20.39 16.29 0.20
C PHE A 448 -19.18 16.38 1.13
N ASP A 449 -18.44 15.28 1.21
CA ASP A 449 -17.17 15.17 1.94
C ASP A 449 -16.05 14.85 0.93
N GLU A 450 -15.07 15.75 0.83
CA GLU A 450 -13.95 15.67 -0.12
C GLU A 450 -13.10 14.42 0.04
N SER A 451 -13.03 13.90 1.27
CA SER A 451 -12.25 12.71 1.62
C SER A 451 -13.03 11.40 1.46
N ARG A 452 -14.36 11.47 1.33
CA ARG A 452 -15.23 10.29 1.39
C ARG A 452 -16.15 10.14 0.17
N THR A 453 -16.72 11.23 -0.35
CA THR A 453 -17.80 11.13 -1.35
C THR A 453 -17.28 10.69 -2.70
N LEU A 454 -16.27 11.36 -3.28
CA LEU A 454 -15.81 11.15 -4.65
C LEU A 454 -14.31 10.91 -4.72
N GLY A 455 -13.90 9.96 -5.57
CA GLY A 455 -12.51 9.75 -5.98
C GLY A 455 -12.42 9.45 -7.47
N ILE A 456 -11.32 9.86 -8.09
CA ILE A 456 -11.08 9.66 -9.51
C ILE A 456 -9.78 8.87 -9.71
N ILE A 457 -9.88 7.77 -10.44
CA ILE A 457 -8.75 6.88 -10.74
C ILE A 457 -8.41 7.01 -12.23
N THR A 458 -7.13 7.21 -12.55
CA THR A 458 -6.62 7.17 -13.92
C THR A 458 -5.15 6.76 -13.95
N PRO A 459 -4.66 6.07 -15.01
CA PRO A 459 -3.33 5.45 -14.99
C PRO A 459 -2.18 6.44 -15.17
N TYR A 460 -2.41 7.62 -15.77
CA TYR A 460 -1.34 8.51 -16.19
C TYR A 460 -1.38 9.85 -15.47
N ARG A 461 -0.21 10.33 -15.00
CA ARG A 461 -0.08 11.64 -14.36
C ARG A 461 -0.51 12.80 -15.25
N SER A 462 -0.23 12.71 -16.55
CA SER A 462 -0.69 13.73 -17.51
C SER A 462 -2.21 13.79 -17.57
N GLN A 463 -2.91 12.64 -17.48
CA GLN A 463 -4.37 12.59 -17.41
C GLN A 463 -4.87 13.13 -16.08
N ILE A 464 -4.19 12.87 -14.97
CA ILE A 464 -4.51 13.46 -13.66
C ILE A 464 -4.48 15.00 -13.75
N ALA A 465 -3.42 15.56 -14.36
CA ALA A 465 -3.28 17.01 -14.53
C ALA A 465 -4.41 17.58 -15.39
N LEU A 466 -4.73 16.91 -16.50
CA LEU A 466 -5.81 17.32 -17.38
C LEU A 466 -7.18 17.28 -16.68
N ILE A 467 -7.50 16.18 -15.99
CA ILE A 467 -8.74 16.04 -15.21
C ILE A 467 -8.86 17.14 -14.16
N LYS A 468 -7.77 17.40 -13.40
CA LYS A 468 -7.76 18.46 -12.40
C LYS A 468 -8.03 19.83 -13.02
N LYS A 469 -7.45 20.14 -14.18
CA LYS A 469 -7.68 21.37 -14.92
C LYS A 469 -9.13 21.51 -15.39
N GLU A 470 -9.72 20.43 -15.92
CA GLU A 470 -11.14 20.44 -16.33
C GLU A 470 -12.07 20.64 -15.09
N ILE A 471 -11.77 19.98 -13.96
CA ILE A 471 -12.51 20.16 -12.70
C ILE A 471 -12.37 21.60 -12.17
N GLU A 472 -11.18 22.17 -12.19
CA GLU A 472 -10.93 23.55 -11.76
C GLU A 472 -11.75 24.57 -12.57
N SER A 473 -11.90 24.32 -13.88
CA SER A 473 -12.72 25.16 -14.78
C SER A 473 -14.20 25.20 -14.41
N LEU A 474 -14.70 24.23 -13.62
CA LEU A 474 -16.07 24.20 -13.12
C LEU A 474 -16.32 25.25 -12.02
N GLY A 475 -15.27 25.79 -11.40
CA GLY A 475 -15.38 26.78 -10.33
C GLY A 475 -16.00 26.26 -9.04
N ILE A 476 -15.92 24.94 -8.77
CA ILE A 476 -16.45 24.30 -7.55
C ILE A 476 -15.28 23.97 -6.61
N PRO A 477 -15.02 24.77 -5.55
CA PRO A 477 -13.83 24.60 -4.71
C PRO A 477 -13.71 23.23 -4.00
N ALA A 478 -14.84 22.61 -3.66
CA ALA A 478 -14.86 21.30 -3.02
C ALA A 478 -14.30 20.20 -3.92
N LEU A 479 -14.53 20.28 -5.24
CA LEU A 479 -14.02 19.32 -6.20
C LEU A 479 -12.50 19.42 -6.42
N ASN A 480 -11.89 20.58 -6.16
CA ASN A 480 -10.43 20.74 -6.28
C ASN A 480 -9.66 19.99 -5.19
N ARG A 481 -10.32 19.57 -4.11
CA ARG A 481 -9.72 18.88 -2.98
C ARG A 481 -9.93 17.36 -2.97
N ILE A 482 -10.74 16.83 -3.90
CA ILE A 482 -10.93 15.39 -4.01
C ILE A 482 -9.64 14.69 -4.48
N LEU A 483 -9.52 13.39 -4.16
CA LEU A 483 -8.39 12.60 -4.61
C LEU A 483 -8.55 12.21 -6.09
N VAL A 484 -7.62 12.67 -6.92
CA VAL A 484 -7.44 12.24 -8.32
C VAL A 484 -6.04 11.64 -8.43
N ASP A 485 -5.92 10.32 -8.56
CA ASP A 485 -4.61 9.65 -8.60
C ASP A 485 -4.68 8.27 -9.29
N THR A 486 -3.53 7.57 -9.33
CA THR A 486 -3.42 6.24 -9.92
C THR A 486 -3.99 5.15 -9.00
N VAL A 487 -4.22 3.95 -9.57
CA VAL A 487 -4.74 2.79 -8.85
C VAL A 487 -3.88 2.44 -7.63
N GLU A 488 -2.55 2.53 -7.79
CA GLU A 488 -1.57 2.22 -6.74
C GLU A 488 -1.74 3.15 -5.53
N ARG A 489 -2.07 4.41 -5.75
CA ARG A 489 -2.31 5.39 -4.68
C ARG A 489 -3.67 5.25 -4.01
N PHE A 490 -4.64 4.68 -4.71
CA PHE A 490 -5.95 4.36 -4.14
C PHE A 490 -5.94 3.09 -3.30
N GLN A 491 -4.88 2.28 -3.35
CA GLN A 491 -4.78 1.08 -2.53
C GLN A 491 -4.86 1.45 -1.03
N GLY A 492 -5.66 0.71 -0.26
CA GLY A 492 -5.98 1.02 1.13
C GLY A 492 -7.01 2.14 1.34
N SER A 493 -7.49 2.82 0.28
CA SER A 493 -8.55 3.83 0.40
C SER A 493 -9.87 3.36 -0.21
N GLU A 494 -10.95 4.08 0.09
CA GLU A 494 -12.30 3.85 -0.47
C GLU A 494 -13.04 5.17 -0.60
N ARG A 495 -14.02 5.23 -1.49
CA ARG A 495 -14.95 6.36 -1.66
C ARG A 495 -16.37 5.84 -1.88
N ASP A 496 -17.35 6.68 -1.59
CA ASP A 496 -18.74 6.33 -1.89
C ASP A 496 -18.93 6.18 -3.40
N VAL A 497 -18.35 7.09 -4.19
CA VAL A 497 -18.36 7.07 -5.65
C VAL A 497 -16.93 7.06 -6.18
N ILE A 498 -16.64 6.19 -7.14
CA ILE A 498 -15.38 6.19 -7.90
C ILE A 498 -15.68 6.43 -9.38
N ILE A 499 -14.91 7.31 -10.01
CA ILE A 499 -14.85 7.44 -11.47
C ILE A 499 -13.50 6.87 -11.93
N TYR A 500 -13.53 5.91 -12.87
CA TYR A 500 -12.32 5.31 -13.45
C TYR A 500 -12.19 5.69 -14.92
N SER A 501 -11.19 6.50 -15.26
CA SER A 501 -10.81 6.88 -16.62
C SER A 501 -9.68 5.96 -17.08
N PHE A 502 -9.93 5.13 -18.08
CA PHE A 502 -8.94 4.19 -18.64
C PHE A 502 -7.82 4.89 -19.42
N CYS A 503 -8.11 6.01 -20.04
CA CYS A 503 -7.18 6.80 -20.84
C CYS A 503 -6.40 5.94 -21.88
N VAL A 504 -7.14 5.14 -22.66
CA VAL A 504 -6.59 4.28 -23.72
C VAL A 504 -6.86 4.89 -25.07
N ASN A 505 -5.80 5.29 -25.78
CA ASN A 505 -5.87 5.81 -27.14
C ASN A 505 -5.31 4.83 -28.18
N TYR A 506 -4.48 3.86 -27.75
CA TYR A 506 -3.81 2.90 -28.62
C TYR A 506 -3.85 1.49 -28.01
N PRO A 507 -3.96 0.43 -28.85
CA PRO A 507 -4.06 -0.95 -28.38
C PRO A 507 -2.89 -1.43 -27.49
N TYR A 508 -1.68 -0.95 -27.74
CA TYR A 508 -0.50 -1.35 -26.97
C TYR A 508 -0.56 -0.93 -25.49
N GLN A 509 -1.33 0.12 -25.18
CA GLN A 509 -1.48 0.64 -23.82
C GLN A 509 -2.18 -0.36 -22.89
N LEU A 510 -3.02 -1.26 -23.43
CA LEU A 510 -3.70 -2.29 -22.64
C LEU A 510 -2.72 -3.18 -21.86
N LYS A 511 -1.51 -3.43 -22.44
CA LYS A 511 -0.46 -4.21 -21.78
C LYS A 511 0.12 -3.52 -20.54
N PHE A 512 0.12 -2.19 -20.50
CA PHE A 512 0.65 -1.40 -19.38
C PHE A 512 -0.41 -1.09 -18.33
N LEU A 513 -1.68 -1.06 -18.76
CA LEU A 513 -2.81 -0.82 -17.85
C LEU A 513 -3.14 -2.02 -16.99
N SER A 514 -2.99 -3.21 -17.53
CA SER A 514 -3.31 -4.45 -16.85
C SER A 514 -2.10 -5.00 -16.07
N ASN A 515 -2.35 -5.64 -14.94
CA ASN A 515 -1.41 -6.50 -14.23
C ASN A 515 -2.00 -7.91 -14.20
N LEU A 516 -1.79 -8.62 -15.31
CA LEU A 516 -2.39 -9.92 -15.53
C LEU A 516 -1.58 -11.02 -14.84
N THR A 517 -2.28 -11.90 -14.14
CA THR A 517 -1.79 -13.17 -13.62
C THR A 517 -2.83 -14.24 -13.86
N GLU A 518 -2.39 -15.48 -13.97
CA GLU A 518 -3.29 -16.64 -14.11
C GLU A 518 -3.18 -17.50 -12.86
N GLU A 519 -4.31 -17.87 -12.28
CA GLU A 519 -4.41 -18.71 -11.11
C GLU A 519 -5.54 -19.73 -11.33
N GLU A 520 -5.21 -21.01 -11.25
CA GLU A 520 -6.16 -22.12 -11.47
C GLU A 520 -6.97 -21.99 -12.78
N GLY A 521 -6.35 -21.48 -13.85
CA GLY A 521 -7.03 -21.25 -15.13
C GLY A 521 -7.90 -19.99 -15.19
N VAL A 522 -7.92 -19.17 -14.13
CA VAL A 522 -8.64 -17.90 -14.07
C VAL A 522 -7.69 -16.74 -14.30
N LEU A 523 -7.98 -15.92 -15.31
CA LEU A 523 -7.23 -14.70 -15.59
C LEU A 523 -7.65 -13.59 -14.61
N ILE A 524 -6.68 -13.04 -13.88
CA ILE A 524 -6.88 -11.97 -12.89
C ILE A 524 -6.13 -10.73 -13.35
N ASP A 525 -6.83 -9.59 -13.46
CA ASP A 525 -6.19 -8.29 -13.56
C ASP A 525 -6.19 -7.60 -12.19
N ARG A 526 -5.03 -7.60 -11.55
CA ARG A 526 -4.85 -7.07 -10.19
C ARG A 526 -5.12 -5.55 -10.11
N LYS A 527 -4.78 -4.79 -11.17
CA LYS A 527 -5.07 -3.35 -11.23
C LYS A 527 -6.56 -3.07 -11.37
N LEU A 528 -7.23 -3.77 -12.28
CA LEU A 528 -8.67 -3.66 -12.44
C LEU A 528 -9.40 -4.03 -11.16
N ASN A 529 -9.00 -5.14 -10.52
CA ASN A 529 -9.59 -5.58 -9.26
C ASN A 529 -9.48 -4.49 -8.18
N VAL A 530 -8.30 -3.89 -8.02
CA VAL A 530 -8.12 -2.80 -7.05
C VAL A 530 -9.00 -1.61 -7.42
N ALA A 531 -9.01 -1.16 -8.68
CA ALA A 531 -9.81 -0.01 -9.11
C ALA A 531 -11.30 -0.20 -8.81
N LEU A 532 -11.89 -1.32 -9.24
CA LEU A 532 -13.31 -1.62 -9.05
C LEU A 532 -13.71 -1.72 -7.57
N THR A 533 -12.82 -2.23 -6.74
CA THR A 533 -13.10 -2.47 -5.32
C THR A 533 -12.84 -1.27 -4.42
N ARG A 534 -12.59 -0.09 -4.98
CA ARG A 534 -12.49 1.18 -4.23
C ARG A 534 -13.83 1.86 -4.00
N ALA A 535 -14.83 1.57 -4.84
CA ALA A 535 -16.15 2.15 -4.74
C ALA A 535 -17.00 1.46 -3.67
N ARG A 536 -17.72 2.23 -2.87
CA ARG A 536 -18.68 1.73 -1.90
C ARG A 536 -20.07 1.62 -2.48
N LYS A 537 -20.57 2.68 -3.09
CA LYS A 537 -21.95 2.82 -3.54
C LYS A 537 -22.11 2.82 -5.05
N GLN A 538 -21.20 3.51 -5.78
CA GLN A 538 -21.30 3.68 -7.22
C GLN A 538 -19.93 3.64 -7.89
N MET A 539 -19.87 3.06 -9.08
CA MET A 539 -18.68 2.98 -9.91
C MET A 539 -18.99 3.41 -11.33
N PHE A 540 -18.38 4.51 -11.77
CA PHE A 540 -18.51 5.03 -13.12
C PHE A 540 -17.21 4.85 -13.88
N ILE A 541 -17.32 4.39 -15.11
CA ILE A 541 -16.15 4.03 -15.93
C ILE A 541 -16.24 4.79 -17.24
N THR A 542 -15.13 5.34 -17.71
CA THR A 542 -15.03 5.94 -19.04
C THR A 542 -13.81 5.42 -19.80
N GLY A 543 -13.94 5.28 -21.11
CA GLY A 543 -12.89 4.77 -21.99
C GLY A 543 -13.40 4.56 -23.40
N VAL A 544 -12.50 4.15 -24.31
CA VAL A 544 -12.80 3.87 -25.72
C VAL A 544 -13.24 2.42 -25.86
N PRO A 545 -14.54 2.12 -26.14
CA PRO A 545 -15.09 0.76 -26.15
C PRO A 545 -14.32 -0.20 -27.06
N GLU A 546 -14.06 0.20 -28.29
CA GLU A 546 -13.43 -0.64 -29.33
C GLU A 546 -12.00 -1.04 -28.96
N LEU A 547 -11.33 -0.23 -28.15
CA LEU A 547 -10.00 -0.55 -27.63
C LEU A 547 -10.08 -1.45 -26.40
N LEU A 548 -10.97 -1.13 -25.47
CA LEU A 548 -11.14 -1.92 -24.24
C LEU A 548 -11.60 -3.34 -24.51
N GLU A 549 -12.50 -3.57 -25.47
CA GLU A 549 -12.98 -4.89 -25.87
C GLU A 549 -11.90 -5.84 -26.40
N ARG A 550 -10.71 -5.34 -26.73
CA ARG A 550 -9.56 -6.18 -27.10
C ARG A 550 -8.97 -6.94 -25.92
N ASN A 551 -9.26 -6.50 -24.69
CA ASN A 551 -8.92 -7.25 -23.48
C ASN A 551 -10.16 -8.08 -23.05
N PRO A 552 -10.04 -9.41 -22.89
CA PRO A 552 -11.17 -10.28 -22.56
C PRO A 552 -11.89 -9.90 -21.25
N LEU A 553 -11.12 -9.47 -20.23
CA LEU A 553 -11.70 -9.06 -18.93
C LEU A 553 -12.47 -7.74 -19.07
N TYR A 554 -11.93 -6.76 -19.80
CA TYR A 554 -12.60 -5.46 -19.99
C TYR A 554 -13.85 -5.64 -20.86
N LYS A 555 -13.79 -6.49 -21.90
CA LYS A 555 -14.96 -6.86 -22.68
C LYS A 555 -16.07 -7.52 -21.83
N SER A 556 -15.68 -8.40 -20.92
CA SER A 556 -16.63 -9.04 -19.99
C SER A 556 -17.24 -8.04 -19.01
N LEU A 557 -16.43 -7.07 -18.53
CA LEU A 557 -16.91 -5.99 -17.67
C LEU A 557 -17.93 -5.10 -18.40
N LEU A 558 -17.62 -4.65 -19.63
CA LEU A 558 -18.54 -3.83 -20.43
C LEU A 558 -19.86 -4.53 -20.69
N LYS A 559 -19.82 -5.81 -21.08
CA LYS A 559 -21.04 -6.62 -21.25
C LYS A 559 -21.88 -6.75 -19.98
N LEU A 560 -21.23 -6.86 -18.81
CA LEU A 560 -21.95 -6.89 -17.55
C LEU A 560 -22.64 -5.55 -17.30
N ILE A 561 -21.96 -4.42 -17.55
CA ILE A 561 -22.55 -3.10 -17.37
C ILE A 561 -23.74 -2.86 -18.29
N GLU A 562 -23.68 -3.31 -19.53
CA GLU A 562 -24.79 -3.24 -20.50
C GLU A 562 -26.02 -4.07 -20.08
N SER A 563 -25.87 -5.04 -19.18
CA SER A 563 -26.97 -5.86 -18.69
C SER A 563 -27.73 -5.27 -17.51
N PHE A 564 -27.27 -4.14 -16.96
CA PHE A 564 -27.96 -3.36 -15.92
C PHE A 564 -28.83 -2.27 -16.55
#